data_93cdae9c400bab467aaddece26bab366
#
_entry.id   93cdae9c400bab467aaddece26bab366
#
_cell.length_a   1.000
_cell.length_b   1.000
_cell.length_c   1.000
_cell.angle_alpha   90.00
_cell.angle_beta   90.00
_cell.angle_gamma   90.00
#
_symmetry.space_group_name_H-M   'P 1'
#
loop_
_entity.id
_entity.type
_entity.pdbx_description
1 polymer ?
#
loop_
_entity_poly.entity_id
_entity_poly.type
_entity_poly.pdbx_seq_one_letter_code
_entity_poly.pdbx_strand_id
1 'polypeptide(L)'
;MSYQLQVKTSFVSPMTLKVLPEHGYLPIFIIRNIGNSDLIGKYSGTAVHMRELAPSNELFRAKRDNLISFEEFSKRYIIEMSNVNFVSVIDRLNYLAGLSEAKGVVLMGYGSDDKNCHRSILSSMLNNMRILDDKITELIL
;
A
#
# COMPACT_ATOMS: atom_id res chain seq x y z
N MET A 1 2.42 22.01 5.25
CA MET A 1 2.74 21.24 6.46
C MET A 1 2.88 19.76 6.09
N SER A 2 3.97 19.13 6.47
CA SER A 2 4.23 17.73 6.15
C SER A 2 4.11 16.86 7.41
N TYR A 3 3.95 15.55 7.20
CA TYR A 3 3.80 14.58 8.28
C TYR A 3 5.11 13.84 8.52
N GLN A 4 5.43 13.58 9.78
CA GLN A 4 6.62 12.83 10.18
C GLN A 4 6.41 11.31 10.15
N LEU A 5 5.26 10.85 9.73
CA LEU A 5 4.94 9.44 9.62
C LEU A 5 5.93 8.73 8.69
N GLN A 6 6.51 7.62 9.14
CA GLN A 6 7.28 6.75 8.27
C GLN A 6 6.34 5.88 7.44
N VAL A 7 6.50 5.91 6.13
CA VAL A 7 5.73 5.07 5.22
C VAL A 7 6.71 4.28 4.36
N LYS A 8 6.54 2.97 4.33
CA LYS A 8 7.31 2.06 3.50
C LYS A 8 6.36 1.26 2.61
N THR A 9 6.90 0.54 1.67
CA THR A 9 6.12 -0.39 0.84
C THR A 9 6.72 -1.78 0.94
N SER A 10 5.92 -2.81 0.74
CA SER A 10 6.37 -4.19 0.71
C SER A 10 5.32 -5.08 0.02
N PHE A 11 5.58 -6.38 -0.04
CA PHE A 11 4.66 -7.34 -0.62
C PHE A 11 4.08 -8.26 0.46
N VAL A 12 2.89 -8.78 0.19
CA VAL A 12 2.18 -9.68 1.11
C VAL A 12 2.81 -11.08 1.03
N SER A 13 3.30 -11.57 2.15
CA SER A 13 3.82 -12.95 2.28
C SER A 13 3.71 -13.37 3.75
N PRO A 14 3.81 -14.69 4.04
CA PRO A 14 3.83 -15.14 5.44
C PRO A 14 4.95 -14.48 6.25
N MET A 15 6.13 -14.32 5.63
CA MET A 15 7.28 -13.72 6.29
C MET A 15 7.05 -12.23 6.60
N THR A 16 6.60 -11.46 5.60
CA THR A 16 6.42 -10.02 5.79
C THR A 16 5.34 -9.73 6.82
N LEU A 17 4.22 -10.45 6.78
CA LEU A 17 3.11 -10.26 7.72
C LEU A 17 3.49 -10.63 9.16
N LYS A 18 4.44 -11.55 9.33
CA LYS A 18 4.96 -11.89 10.65
C LYS A 18 5.98 -10.86 11.13
N VAL A 19 6.91 -10.50 10.27
CA VAL A 19 8.09 -9.70 10.65
C VAL A 19 7.77 -8.23 10.83
N LEU A 20 6.88 -7.66 10.01
CA LEU A 20 6.59 -6.23 10.05
C LEU A 20 6.06 -5.75 11.40
N PRO A 21 5.06 -6.42 12.02
CA PRO A 21 4.62 -6.00 13.36
C PRO A 21 5.71 -6.15 14.41
N GLU A 22 6.57 -7.17 14.31
CA GLU A 22 7.69 -7.37 15.23
C GLU A 22 8.69 -6.22 15.16
N HIS A 23 8.82 -5.58 13.99
CA HIS A 23 9.69 -4.43 13.80
C HIS A 23 8.99 -3.08 14.03
N GLY A 24 7.77 -3.11 14.55
CA GLY A 24 7.05 -1.90 14.90
C GLY A 24 6.29 -1.24 13.77
N TYR A 25 6.04 -1.96 12.68
CA TYR A 25 5.27 -1.44 11.54
C TYR A 25 3.84 -1.97 11.54
N LEU A 26 2.92 -1.11 11.14
CA LEU A 26 1.52 -1.50 10.91
C LEU A 26 1.34 -1.83 9.42
N PRO A 27 1.01 -3.09 9.07
CA PRO A 27 0.73 -3.42 7.67
C PRO A 27 -0.58 -2.82 7.19
N ILE A 28 -0.56 -2.23 6.01
CA ILE A 28 -1.73 -1.63 5.36
C ILE A 28 -1.90 -2.32 4.00
N PHE A 29 -2.97 -3.09 3.84
CA PHE A 29 -3.25 -3.75 2.56
C PHE A 29 -3.86 -2.76 1.58
N ILE A 30 -3.17 -2.47 0.49
CA ILE A 30 -3.67 -1.62 -0.60
C ILE A 30 -4.10 -2.48 -1.79
N ILE A 31 -4.80 -3.56 -1.47
CA ILE A 31 -5.32 -4.53 -2.44
C ILE A 31 -6.84 -4.56 -2.35
N ARG A 32 -7.51 -4.95 -3.44
CA ARG A 32 -8.97 -4.89 -3.48
C ARG A 32 -9.64 -6.06 -2.78
N ASN A 33 -9.18 -7.28 -3.05
CA ASN A 33 -9.80 -8.48 -2.50
C ASN A 33 -8.84 -9.24 -1.61
N ILE A 34 -9.22 -9.39 -0.34
CA ILE A 34 -8.46 -10.19 0.62
C ILE A 34 -9.22 -11.47 1.00
N GLY A 35 -10.48 -11.61 0.57
CA GLY A 35 -11.49 -12.47 1.15
C GLY A 35 -11.18 -13.96 1.24
N ASN A 36 -10.54 -14.57 0.26
CA ASN A 36 -10.35 -16.02 0.22
C ASN A 36 -8.91 -16.46 0.48
N SER A 37 -8.06 -15.55 0.93
CA SER A 37 -6.68 -15.89 1.25
C SER A 37 -6.59 -16.29 2.72
N ASP A 38 -6.26 -17.55 2.99
CA ASP A 38 -6.01 -18.01 4.35
C ASP A 38 -4.90 -17.23 5.02
N LEU A 39 -3.90 -16.82 4.22
CA LEU A 39 -2.78 -16.02 4.69
C LEU A 39 -3.26 -14.69 5.26
N ILE A 40 -4.07 -13.96 4.51
CA ILE A 40 -4.55 -12.65 4.93
C ILE A 40 -5.56 -12.79 6.08
N GLY A 41 -6.44 -13.78 6.02
CA GLY A 41 -7.38 -14.06 7.10
C GLY A 41 -6.69 -14.30 8.43
N LYS A 42 -5.56 -15.02 8.41
CA LYS A 42 -4.77 -15.32 9.61
C LYS A 42 -4.20 -14.04 10.25
N TYR A 43 -3.87 -13.03 9.45
CA TYR A 43 -3.23 -11.80 9.94
C TYR A 43 -4.16 -10.58 9.91
N SER A 44 -5.46 -10.77 9.64
CA SER A 44 -6.42 -9.66 9.51
C SER A 44 -6.55 -8.82 10.80
N GLY A 45 -6.29 -9.42 11.97
CA GLY A 45 -6.31 -8.69 13.23
C GLY A 45 -5.11 -7.77 13.47
N THR A 46 -4.06 -7.90 12.66
CA THR A 46 -2.81 -7.13 12.81
C THR A 46 -2.54 -6.21 11.63
N ALA A 47 -3.49 -6.08 10.73
CA ALA A 47 -3.34 -5.28 9.52
C ALA A 47 -4.62 -4.51 9.22
N VAL A 48 -4.48 -3.43 8.47
CA VAL A 48 -5.61 -2.60 8.03
C VAL A 48 -5.76 -2.72 6.53
N HIS A 49 -7.00 -2.75 6.05
CA HIS A 49 -7.31 -2.83 4.63
C HIS A 49 -7.77 -1.45 4.14
N MET A 50 -7.00 -0.85 3.25
CA MET A 50 -7.34 0.43 2.60
C MET A 50 -7.67 0.19 1.13
N ARG A 51 -8.91 -0.21 0.89
CA ARG A 51 -9.38 -0.56 -0.45
C ARG A 51 -9.35 0.64 -1.41
N GLU A 52 -9.50 1.85 -0.91
CA GLU A 52 -9.46 3.06 -1.72
C GLU A 52 -8.11 3.30 -2.41
N LEU A 53 -7.04 2.65 -1.93
CA LEU A 53 -5.71 2.72 -2.55
C LEU A 53 -5.42 1.57 -3.51
N ALA A 54 -6.36 0.64 -3.63
CA ALA A 54 -6.24 -0.48 -4.56
C ALA A 54 -6.71 -0.07 -5.96
N PRO A 55 -6.20 -0.71 -7.03
CA PRO A 55 -6.80 -0.52 -8.35
C PRO A 55 -8.22 -1.04 -8.36
N SER A 56 -9.06 -0.50 -9.26
CA SER A 56 -10.41 -1.02 -9.45
C SER A 56 -10.38 -2.50 -9.87
N ASN A 57 -11.48 -3.21 -9.66
CA ASN A 57 -11.60 -4.60 -10.11
C ASN A 57 -11.33 -4.73 -11.60
N GLU A 58 -11.87 -3.82 -12.39
CA GLU A 58 -11.71 -3.81 -13.84
C GLU A 58 -10.22 -3.67 -14.22
N LEU A 59 -9.53 -2.70 -13.61
CA LEU A 59 -8.12 -2.47 -13.88
C LEU A 59 -7.25 -3.63 -13.40
N PHE A 60 -7.55 -4.16 -12.22
CA PHE A 60 -6.84 -5.32 -11.67
C PHE A 60 -6.97 -6.53 -12.60
N ARG A 61 -8.18 -6.83 -13.09
CA ARG A 61 -8.42 -7.95 -14.01
C ARG A 61 -7.69 -7.77 -15.33
N ALA A 62 -7.70 -6.57 -15.87
CA ALA A 62 -7.02 -6.29 -17.14
C ALA A 62 -5.52 -6.57 -17.04
N LYS A 63 -4.90 -6.19 -15.93
CA LYS A 63 -3.48 -6.50 -15.69
C LYS A 63 -3.26 -7.98 -15.46
N ARG A 64 -4.08 -8.60 -14.61
CA ARG A 64 -3.97 -10.02 -14.28
C ARG A 64 -4.04 -10.90 -15.54
N ASP A 65 -4.96 -10.57 -16.45
CA ASP A 65 -5.20 -11.34 -17.66
C ASP A 65 -4.30 -10.90 -18.83
N ASN A 66 -3.30 -10.07 -18.55
CA ASN A 66 -2.33 -9.56 -19.54
C ASN A 66 -2.96 -8.85 -20.73
N LEU A 67 -4.11 -8.19 -20.51
CA LEU A 67 -4.80 -7.44 -21.55
C LEU A 67 -4.18 -6.06 -21.78
N ILE A 68 -3.42 -5.57 -20.82
CA ILE A 68 -2.72 -4.28 -20.88
C ILE A 68 -1.30 -4.44 -20.38
N SER A 69 -0.41 -3.56 -20.84
CA SER A 69 0.96 -3.48 -20.34
C SER A 69 0.98 -2.87 -18.95
N PHE A 70 2.09 -2.99 -18.24
CA PHE A 70 2.26 -2.30 -16.96
C PHE A 70 2.25 -0.78 -17.16
N GLU A 71 2.77 -0.29 -18.28
CA GLU A 71 2.73 1.14 -18.60
C GLU A 71 1.29 1.64 -18.70
N GLU A 72 0.41 0.92 -19.40
CA GLU A 72 -1.00 1.28 -19.51
C GLU A 72 -1.71 1.15 -18.16
N PHE A 73 -1.41 0.09 -17.42
CA PHE A 73 -1.91 -0.09 -16.05
C PHE A 73 -1.54 1.12 -15.18
N SER A 74 -0.30 1.55 -15.25
CA SER A 74 0.20 2.69 -14.46
C SER A 74 -0.57 3.97 -14.77
N LYS A 75 -0.80 4.26 -16.05
CA LYS A 75 -1.56 5.43 -16.46
C LYS A 75 -2.98 5.41 -15.91
N ARG A 76 -3.64 4.27 -16.00
CA ARG A 76 -5.03 4.11 -15.51
C ARG A 76 -5.09 4.19 -13.99
N TYR A 77 -4.14 3.57 -13.31
CA TYR A 77 -4.08 3.62 -11.84
C TYR A 77 -3.89 5.05 -11.34
N ILE A 78 -3.00 5.82 -11.98
CA ILE A 78 -2.80 7.23 -11.64
C ILE A 78 -4.11 8.01 -11.78
N ILE A 79 -4.87 7.76 -12.86
CA ILE A 79 -6.16 8.41 -13.06
C ILE A 79 -7.13 8.03 -11.94
N GLU A 80 -7.20 6.76 -11.57
CA GLU A 80 -8.05 6.31 -10.45
C GLU A 80 -7.64 6.99 -9.16
N MET A 81 -6.34 7.07 -8.87
CA MET A 81 -5.83 7.67 -7.64
C MET A 81 -5.98 9.20 -7.62
N SER A 82 -6.16 9.84 -8.78
CA SER A 82 -6.38 11.29 -8.82
C SER A 82 -7.67 11.72 -8.13
N ASN A 83 -8.59 10.79 -7.89
CA ASN A 83 -9.83 11.05 -7.17
C ASN A 83 -9.73 10.82 -5.66
N VAL A 84 -8.57 10.40 -5.18
CA VAL A 84 -8.34 10.11 -3.76
C VAL A 84 -7.82 11.36 -3.06
N ASN A 85 -8.38 11.67 -1.90
CA ASN A 85 -7.87 12.75 -1.06
C ASN A 85 -6.71 12.20 -0.21
N PHE A 86 -5.49 12.38 -0.70
CA PHE A 86 -4.32 11.83 -0.03
C PHE A 86 -4.00 12.47 1.31
N VAL A 87 -4.38 13.73 1.52
CA VAL A 87 -4.20 14.36 2.84
C VAL A 87 -5.04 13.60 3.87
N SER A 88 -6.30 13.31 3.56
CA SER A 88 -7.17 12.50 4.43
C SER A 88 -6.62 11.09 4.66
N VAL A 89 -6.08 10.48 3.62
CA VAL A 89 -5.48 9.14 3.74
C VAL A 89 -4.29 9.16 4.71
N ILE A 90 -3.38 10.11 4.53
CA ILE A 90 -2.20 10.23 5.40
C ILE A 90 -2.60 10.57 6.83
N ASP A 91 -3.58 11.45 7.04
CA ASP A 91 -4.13 11.73 8.36
C ASP A 91 -4.60 10.46 9.05
N ARG A 92 -5.36 9.63 8.31
CA ARG A 92 -5.88 8.36 8.85
C ARG A 92 -4.77 7.38 9.15
N LEU A 93 -3.78 7.25 8.26
CA LEU A 93 -2.63 6.38 8.50
C LEU A 93 -1.85 6.82 9.73
N ASN A 94 -1.63 8.10 9.89
CA ASN A 94 -0.95 8.66 11.05
C ASN A 94 -1.72 8.35 12.35
N TYR A 95 -3.04 8.51 12.31
CA TYR A 95 -3.89 8.19 13.45
C TYR A 95 -3.83 6.71 13.81
N LEU A 96 -3.94 5.83 12.80
CA LEU A 96 -3.89 4.38 13.01
C LEU A 96 -2.53 3.92 13.53
N ALA A 97 -1.44 4.49 13.03
CA ALA A 97 -0.10 4.21 13.54
C ALA A 97 0.03 4.59 15.01
N GLY A 98 -0.53 5.75 15.39
CA GLY A 98 -0.55 6.19 16.78
C GLY A 98 -1.34 5.27 17.68
N LEU A 99 -2.52 4.84 17.25
CA LEU A 99 -3.34 3.89 18.02
C LEU A 99 -2.64 2.55 18.22
N SER A 100 -1.89 2.10 17.23
CA SER A 100 -1.17 0.82 17.25
C SER A 100 0.20 0.94 17.91
N GLU A 101 0.59 2.13 18.33
CA GLU A 101 1.94 2.44 18.83
C GLU A 101 3.02 2.01 17.82
N ALA A 102 2.70 2.08 16.53
CA ALA A 102 3.62 1.72 15.47
C ALA A 102 4.54 2.90 15.12
N LYS A 103 5.79 2.61 14.79
CA LYS A 103 6.73 3.65 14.34
C LYS A 103 6.45 4.11 12.91
N GLY A 104 5.68 3.32 12.16
CA GLY A 104 5.33 3.65 10.79
C GLY A 104 4.36 2.64 10.21
N VAL A 105 3.99 2.84 8.96
CA VAL A 105 3.09 1.95 8.23
C VAL A 105 3.79 1.40 7.00
N VAL A 106 3.34 0.23 6.54
CA VAL A 106 3.85 -0.40 5.31
C VAL A 106 2.68 -0.66 4.38
N LEU A 107 2.70 -0.02 3.23
CA LEU A 107 1.69 -0.22 2.20
C LEU A 107 2.03 -1.51 1.44
N MET A 108 1.12 -2.45 1.39
CA MET A 108 1.40 -3.80 0.92
C MET A 108 0.55 -4.19 -0.28
N GLY A 109 1.23 -4.60 -1.36
CA GLY A 109 0.60 -5.18 -2.54
C GLY A 109 0.97 -6.65 -2.68
N TYR A 110 0.35 -7.35 -3.64
CA TYR A 110 0.60 -8.78 -3.84
C TYR A 110 1.88 -9.09 -4.59
N GLY A 111 2.25 -8.25 -5.55
CA GLY A 111 3.41 -8.55 -6.40
C GLY A 111 4.72 -8.49 -5.63
N SER A 112 5.60 -9.50 -5.80
CA SER A 112 6.91 -9.50 -5.18
C SER A 112 7.87 -8.47 -5.80
N ASP A 113 7.64 -8.12 -7.07
CA ASP A 113 8.43 -7.11 -7.79
C ASP A 113 7.76 -5.75 -7.62
N ASP A 114 8.39 -4.86 -6.85
CA ASP A 114 7.85 -3.53 -6.59
C ASP A 114 7.70 -2.70 -7.87
N LYS A 115 8.57 -2.89 -8.85
CA LYS A 115 8.55 -2.16 -10.13
C LYS A 115 7.33 -2.50 -10.98
N ASN A 116 6.69 -3.64 -10.73
CA ASN A 116 5.50 -4.09 -11.46
C ASN A 116 4.27 -4.13 -10.56
N CYS A 117 4.27 -3.39 -9.46
CA CYS A 117 3.16 -3.33 -8.52
C CYS A 117 2.68 -1.89 -8.36
N HIS A 118 1.39 -1.73 -8.13
CA HIS A 118 0.81 -0.39 -7.93
C HIS A 118 1.39 0.34 -6.71
N ARG A 119 1.99 -0.38 -5.74
CA ARG A 119 2.61 0.29 -4.59
C ARG A 119 3.76 1.21 -5.00
N SER A 120 4.51 0.86 -6.06
CA SER A 120 5.58 1.74 -6.56
C SER A 120 5.00 2.99 -7.22
N ILE A 121 3.89 2.86 -7.93
CA ILE A 121 3.20 3.99 -8.56
C ILE A 121 2.68 4.93 -7.48
N LEU A 122 2.03 4.37 -6.47
CA LEU A 122 1.47 5.13 -5.36
C LEU A 122 2.57 5.86 -4.58
N SER A 123 3.69 5.19 -4.28
CA SER A 123 4.79 5.84 -3.58
C SER A 123 5.39 6.99 -4.37
N SER A 124 5.53 6.85 -5.69
CA SER A 124 5.99 7.94 -6.55
C SER A 124 5.03 9.12 -6.51
N MET A 125 3.73 8.87 -6.57
CA MET A 125 2.73 9.93 -6.50
C MET A 125 2.82 10.68 -5.17
N LEU A 126 2.87 9.96 -4.06
CA LEU A 126 2.94 10.56 -2.72
C LEU A 126 4.25 11.31 -2.50
N ASN A 127 5.36 10.76 -3.00
CA ASN A 127 6.67 11.43 -2.92
C ASN A 127 6.66 12.76 -3.69
N ASN A 128 6.02 12.79 -4.85
CA ASN A 128 5.91 14.01 -5.64
C ASN A 128 5.02 15.07 -4.98
N MET A 129 4.05 14.64 -4.19
CA MET A 129 3.16 15.57 -3.45
C MET A 129 3.82 16.19 -2.22
N ARG A 130 4.89 15.59 -1.73
CA ARG A 130 5.65 16.09 -0.56
C ARG A 130 4.79 16.25 0.68
N ILE A 131 3.83 15.35 0.89
CA ILE A 131 2.98 15.36 2.09
C ILE A 131 3.75 14.85 3.30
N LEU A 132 4.68 13.91 3.08
CA LEU A 132 5.50 13.31 4.12
C LEU A 132 6.88 13.97 4.18
N ASP A 133 7.47 14.05 5.39
CA ASP A 133 8.82 14.58 5.56
C ASP A 133 9.85 13.70 4.86
N ASP A 134 9.69 12.38 4.96
CA ASP A 134 10.61 11.42 4.36
C ASP A 134 9.98 10.76 3.14
N LYS A 135 10.83 10.41 2.17
CA LYS A 135 10.38 9.67 0.99
C LYS A 135 9.92 8.27 1.36
N ILE A 136 8.88 7.81 0.67
CA ILE A 136 8.44 6.43 0.73
C ILE A 136 9.42 5.58 -0.06
N THR A 137 9.93 4.51 0.55
CA THR A 137 10.82 3.56 -0.10
C THR A 137 10.34 2.14 0.16
N GLU A 138 10.76 1.21 -0.70
CA GLU A 138 10.49 -0.20 -0.48
C GLU A 138 11.30 -0.70 0.70
N LEU A 139 10.65 -1.44 1.61
CA LEU A 139 11.30 -2.00 2.78
C LEU A 139 12.04 -3.28 2.41
N ILE A 140 13.32 -3.31 2.71
CA ILE A 140 14.17 -4.49 2.49
C ILE A 140 14.34 -5.19 3.84
N LEU A 141 13.92 -6.44 3.90
CA LEU A 141 14.02 -7.28 5.10
C LEU A 141 15.20 -8.24 5.01
#